data_a1d82300000681df0b2aa78a77c39c40
#
_entry.id   a1d82300000681df0b2aa78a77c39c40
#
_cell.length_a   1.000
_cell.length_b   1.000
_cell.length_c   1.000
_cell.angle_alpha   90.00
_cell.angle_beta   90.00
_cell.angle_gamma   90.00
#
_symmetry.space_group_name_H-M   'P 1'
#
loop_
_entity.id
_entity.type
_entity.pdbx_description
1 polymer ?
#
loop_
_entity_poly.entity_id
_entity_poly.type
_entity_poly.pdbx_seq_one_letter_code
_entity_poly.pdbx_strand_id
1 'polypeptide(L)'
;MDRRGRPAPAPATVAPIGRLTASYTVEIDAPLERTYEAAADVPGATAWNPAMETVEVLETDAEGRAMLVRTEADAVVKRTTTTLRFSYDPPTGLRWRQERGDVKSLDGRWEFEDLGDGRTRATYALEVDPGRVLGMLLRGPVEARVKEFLTKGAAEGLKAHLEGGEGA
;
A
#
# COMPACT_ATOMS: atom_id res chain seq x y z
N MET A 1 43.91 -6.93 25.55
CA MET A 1 43.21 -5.77 25.00
C MET A 1 42.25 -6.25 23.95
N ASP A 2 41.03 -6.35 24.34
CA ASP A 2 39.98 -6.87 23.46
C ASP A 2 39.44 -5.73 22.59
N ARG A 3 39.97 -5.64 21.40
CA ARG A 3 39.36 -4.80 20.36
C ARG A 3 38.37 -5.65 19.59
N ARG A 4 37.34 -6.08 20.28
CA ARG A 4 36.16 -6.53 19.56
C ARG A 4 35.59 -5.31 18.87
N GLY A 5 35.96 -5.17 17.60
CA GLY A 5 35.40 -4.17 16.76
C GLY A 5 33.88 -4.31 16.84
N ARG A 6 33.23 -3.26 17.26
CA ARG A 6 31.81 -3.11 16.99
C ARG A 6 31.62 -3.49 15.54
N PRO A 7 30.65 -4.38 15.23
CA PRO A 7 30.28 -4.52 13.84
C PRO A 7 29.95 -3.13 13.34
N ALA A 8 30.59 -2.74 12.25
CA ALA A 8 30.23 -1.51 11.58
C ALA A 8 28.71 -1.48 11.46
N PRO A 9 28.03 -0.38 11.82
CA PRO A 9 26.63 -0.27 11.54
C PRO A 9 26.46 -0.60 10.07
N ALA A 10 25.51 -1.49 9.77
CA ALA A 10 25.13 -1.75 8.39
C ALA A 10 25.05 -0.39 7.70
N PRO A 11 25.66 -0.22 6.52
CA PRO A 11 25.57 1.08 5.85
C PRO A 11 24.10 1.45 5.83
N ALA A 12 23.79 2.58 6.45
CA ALA A 12 22.46 3.13 6.35
C ALA A 12 22.11 3.05 4.88
N THR A 13 21.11 2.26 4.53
CA THR A 13 20.65 2.20 3.17
C THR A 13 20.16 3.60 2.88
N VAL A 14 21.05 4.39 2.29
CA VAL A 14 20.63 5.70 1.80
C VAL A 14 19.60 5.39 0.74
N ALA A 15 18.34 5.65 1.05
CA ALA A 15 17.30 5.56 0.06
C ALA A 15 17.75 6.38 -1.15
N PRO A 16 17.71 5.80 -2.37
CA PRO A 16 18.09 6.55 -3.56
C PRO A 16 17.35 7.89 -3.56
N ILE A 17 18.05 8.95 -3.90
CA ILE A 17 17.45 10.29 -3.98
C ILE A 17 16.19 10.21 -4.84
N GLY A 18 15.02 10.56 -4.26
CA GLY A 18 13.71 10.50 -4.92
C GLY A 18 12.80 9.35 -4.51
N ARG A 19 13.29 8.38 -3.72
CA ARG A 19 12.44 7.29 -3.23
C ARG A 19 11.54 7.77 -2.11
N LEU A 20 10.24 7.50 -2.27
CA LEU A 20 9.22 7.85 -1.26
C LEU A 20 8.88 6.59 -0.44
N THR A 21 8.95 6.73 0.87
CA THR A 21 8.52 5.68 1.81
C THR A 21 7.48 6.28 2.74
N ALA A 22 6.33 5.66 2.83
CA ALA A 22 5.26 6.14 3.69
C ALA A 22 4.42 4.98 4.21
N SER A 23 3.86 5.14 5.41
CA SER A 23 2.93 4.18 5.98
C SER A 23 1.92 4.90 6.85
N TYR A 24 0.77 4.26 7.04
CA TYR A 24 -0.28 4.76 7.93
C TYR A 24 -0.99 3.59 8.58
N THR A 25 -1.23 3.69 9.88
CA THR A 25 -1.85 2.64 10.68
C THR A 25 -3.17 3.13 11.26
N VAL A 26 -4.20 2.30 11.17
CA VAL A 26 -5.51 2.54 11.77
C VAL A 26 -5.95 1.34 12.59
N GLU A 27 -6.81 1.58 13.57
CA GLU A 27 -7.53 0.52 14.26
C GLU A 27 -8.94 0.45 13.69
N ILE A 28 -9.35 -0.75 13.27
CA ILE A 28 -10.63 -0.98 12.60
C ILE A 28 -11.52 -1.84 13.49
N ASP A 29 -12.75 -1.41 13.68
CA ASP A 29 -13.76 -2.17 14.42
C ASP A 29 -14.38 -3.25 13.52
N ALA A 30 -13.56 -4.21 13.15
CA ALA A 30 -13.91 -5.38 12.37
C ALA A 30 -12.92 -6.50 12.65
N PRO A 31 -13.35 -7.77 12.63
CA PRO A 31 -12.45 -8.89 12.89
C PRO A 31 -11.40 -9.05 11.80
N LEU A 32 -10.30 -9.72 12.16
CA LEU A 32 -9.12 -9.88 11.30
C LEU A 32 -9.47 -10.45 9.92
N GLU A 33 -10.22 -11.55 9.88
CA GLU A 33 -10.59 -12.22 8.62
C GLU A 33 -11.39 -11.30 7.70
N ARG A 34 -12.34 -10.58 8.26
CA ARG A 34 -13.19 -9.66 7.50
C ARG A 34 -12.38 -8.48 6.96
N THR A 35 -11.48 -7.95 7.76
CA THR A 35 -10.57 -6.86 7.37
C THR A 35 -9.65 -7.32 6.24
N TYR A 36 -9.05 -8.50 6.40
CA TYR A 36 -8.22 -9.09 5.37
C TYR A 36 -8.98 -9.30 4.06
N GLU A 37 -10.16 -9.91 4.12
CA GLU A 37 -10.98 -10.19 2.94
C GLU A 37 -11.34 -8.93 2.15
N ALA A 38 -11.67 -7.86 2.85
CA ALA A 38 -11.99 -6.58 2.21
C ALA A 38 -10.77 -5.99 1.47
N ALA A 39 -9.60 -6.05 2.09
CA ALA A 39 -8.37 -5.56 1.46
C ALA A 39 -7.89 -6.49 0.33
N ALA A 40 -8.07 -7.80 0.49
CA ALA A 40 -7.67 -8.80 -0.49
C ALA A 40 -8.58 -8.85 -1.73
N ASP A 41 -9.77 -8.29 -1.62
CA ASP A 41 -10.64 -8.05 -2.77
C ASP A 41 -10.12 -6.84 -3.54
N VAL A 42 -9.08 -7.06 -4.34
CA VAL A 42 -8.37 -5.99 -5.05
C VAL A 42 -9.29 -5.19 -5.98
N PRO A 43 -10.19 -5.81 -6.78
CA PRO A 43 -11.14 -5.04 -7.58
C PRO A 43 -12.07 -4.15 -6.76
N GLY A 44 -12.39 -4.55 -5.54
CA GLY A 44 -13.24 -3.78 -4.63
C GLY A 44 -12.60 -2.51 -4.09
N ALA A 45 -11.30 -2.34 -4.24
CA ALA A 45 -10.57 -1.19 -3.72
C ALA A 45 -11.07 0.15 -4.26
N THR A 46 -11.66 0.17 -5.45
CA THR A 46 -12.23 1.40 -6.03
C THR A 46 -13.38 1.97 -5.20
N ALA A 47 -14.03 1.13 -4.38
CA ALA A 47 -15.15 1.55 -3.54
C ALA A 47 -14.70 2.31 -2.28
N TRP A 48 -13.47 2.09 -1.82
CA TRP A 48 -13.03 2.66 -0.54
C TRP A 48 -11.68 3.37 -0.57
N ASN A 49 -10.83 3.10 -1.56
CA ASN A 49 -9.54 3.78 -1.67
C ASN A 49 -9.68 5.00 -2.59
N PRO A 50 -9.59 6.22 -2.05
CA PRO A 50 -9.83 7.43 -2.85
C PRO A 50 -8.80 7.65 -3.96
N ALA A 51 -7.62 7.06 -3.85
CA ALA A 51 -6.61 7.14 -4.90
C ALA A 51 -6.88 6.20 -6.07
N MET A 52 -7.63 5.11 -5.83
CA MET A 52 -7.82 4.05 -6.83
C MET A 52 -9.00 4.38 -7.74
N GLU A 53 -8.71 4.69 -9.00
CA GLU A 53 -9.74 5.04 -9.98
C GLU A 53 -10.26 3.83 -10.74
N THR A 54 -9.35 2.98 -11.27
CA THR A 54 -9.73 1.76 -12.00
C THR A 54 -8.85 0.59 -11.60
N VAL A 55 -9.42 -0.60 -11.65
CA VAL A 55 -8.72 -1.86 -11.42
C VAL A 55 -9.16 -2.86 -12.49
N GLU A 56 -8.22 -3.36 -13.28
CA GLU A 56 -8.44 -4.39 -14.28
C GLU A 56 -7.63 -5.62 -13.93
N VAL A 57 -8.29 -6.74 -13.65
CA VAL A 57 -7.62 -8.00 -13.33
C VAL A 57 -7.16 -8.68 -14.61
N LEU A 58 -5.85 -8.91 -14.74
CA LEU A 58 -5.23 -9.52 -15.91
C LEU A 58 -4.98 -11.01 -15.72
N GLU A 59 -4.68 -11.44 -14.50
CA GLU A 59 -4.44 -12.85 -14.15
C GLU A 59 -5.01 -13.14 -12.77
N THR A 60 -5.57 -14.34 -12.62
CA THR A 60 -6.06 -14.85 -11.34
C THR A 60 -5.35 -16.15 -10.97
N ASP A 61 -5.29 -16.48 -9.68
CA ASP A 61 -4.78 -17.76 -9.22
C ASP A 61 -5.89 -18.83 -9.18
N ALA A 62 -5.54 -20.04 -8.70
CA ALA A 62 -6.47 -21.14 -8.64
C ALA A 62 -7.68 -20.90 -7.72
N GLU A 63 -7.54 -20.01 -6.73
CA GLU A 63 -8.62 -19.60 -5.84
C GLU A 63 -9.40 -18.37 -6.33
N GLY A 64 -9.08 -17.88 -7.52
CA GLY A 64 -9.74 -16.70 -8.08
C GLY A 64 -9.23 -15.36 -7.58
N ARG A 65 -8.13 -15.34 -6.82
CA ARG A 65 -7.53 -14.09 -6.35
C ARG A 65 -6.79 -13.38 -7.48
N ALA A 66 -6.85 -12.05 -7.49
CA ALA A 66 -6.15 -11.25 -8.48
C ALA A 66 -4.64 -11.36 -8.29
N MET A 67 -3.93 -11.83 -9.30
CA MET A 67 -2.47 -12.01 -9.27
C MET A 67 -1.73 -10.93 -10.03
N LEU A 68 -2.27 -10.52 -11.17
CA LEU A 68 -1.73 -9.42 -11.97
C LEU A 68 -2.87 -8.46 -12.29
N VAL A 69 -2.65 -7.19 -12.01
CA VAL A 69 -3.70 -6.17 -12.06
C VAL A 69 -3.15 -4.90 -12.68
N ARG A 70 -3.89 -4.31 -13.61
CA ARG A 70 -3.61 -2.97 -14.10
C ARG A 70 -4.45 -1.98 -13.31
N THR A 71 -3.81 -0.96 -12.75
CA THR A 71 -4.50 0.07 -11.99
C THR A 71 -4.24 1.45 -12.58
N GLU A 72 -5.27 2.31 -12.49
CA GLU A 72 -5.09 3.74 -12.64
C GLU A 72 -5.36 4.38 -11.28
N ALA A 73 -4.44 5.22 -10.85
CA ALA A 73 -4.50 5.86 -9.54
C ALA A 73 -4.20 7.34 -9.64
N ASP A 74 -4.90 8.11 -8.80
CA ASP A 74 -4.62 9.54 -8.62
C ASP A 74 -3.47 9.69 -7.61
N ALA A 75 -2.33 10.21 -8.08
CA ALA A 75 -1.18 10.52 -7.23
C ALA A 75 -1.11 12.01 -6.88
N VAL A 76 -2.24 12.72 -6.92
CA VAL A 76 -2.43 14.15 -6.65
C VAL A 76 -1.84 15.04 -7.74
N VAL A 77 -0.57 14.87 -8.06
CA VAL A 77 0.13 15.67 -9.08
C VAL A 77 -0.06 15.12 -10.49
N LYS A 78 -0.39 13.82 -10.59
CA LYS A 78 -0.57 13.13 -11.87
C LYS A 78 -1.34 11.84 -11.66
N ARG A 79 -2.18 11.47 -12.64
CA ARG A 79 -2.74 10.13 -12.71
C ARG A 79 -1.66 9.18 -13.18
N THR A 80 -1.52 8.03 -12.53
CA THR A 80 -0.52 7.01 -12.87
C THR A 80 -1.20 5.72 -13.26
N THR A 81 -0.60 5.02 -14.23
CA THR A 81 -1.01 3.68 -14.63
C THR A 81 0.10 2.71 -14.24
N THR A 82 -0.24 1.65 -13.53
CA THR A 82 0.71 0.63 -13.09
C THR A 82 0.12 -0.76 -13.26
N THR A 83 1.00 -1.72 -13.59
CA THR A 83 0.66 -3.14 -13.58
C THR A 83 1.35 -3.76 -12.38
N LEU A 84 0.55 -4.31 -11.47
CA LEU A 84 0.99 -4.77 -10.16
C LEU A 84 0.80 -6.28 -10.03
N ARG A 85 1.82 -6.95 -9.51
CA ARG A 85 1.74 -8.35 -9.15
C ARG A 85 1.50 -8.47 -7.65
N PHE A 86 0.48 -9.25 -7.29
CA PHE A 86 0.04 -9.45 -5.91
C PHE A 86 0.48 -10.78 -5.35
N SER A 87 0.75 -10.81 -4.05
CA SER A 87 0.93 -12.01 -3.26
C SER A 87 0.14 -11.88 -1.97
N TYR A 88 -0.40 -13.00 -1.48
CA TYR A 88 -1.34 -13.03 -0.36
C TYR A 88 -0.79 -13.85 0.79
N ASP A 89 -0.97 -13.36 2.01
CA ASP A 89 -0.57 -14.02 3.24
C ASP A 89 -1.75 -13.99 4.24
N PRO A 90 -2.81 -14.77 3.95
CA PRO A 90 -4.02 -14.73 4.78
C PRO A 90 -3.77 -15.22 6.21
N PRO A 91 -4.39 -14.59 7.20
CA PRO A 91 -5.18 -13.38 7.19
C PRO A 91 -4.39 -12.13 7.61
N THR A 92 -3.05 -12.21 7.58
CA THR A 92 -2.17 -11.19 8.16
C THR A 92 -1.68 -10.13 7.18
N GLY A 93 -1.87 -10.35 5.88
CA GLY A 93 -1.47 -9.32 4.94
C GLY A 93 -1.50 -9.71 3.47
N LEU A 94 -1.13 -8.75 2.66
CA LEU A 94 -0.91 -8.95 1.22
C LEU A 94 0.12 -7.91 0.76
N ARG A 95 0.77 -8.22 -0.35
CA ARG A 95 1.81 -7.39 -0.94
C ARG A 95 1.60 -7.25 -2.43
N TRP A 96 2.11 -6.16 -2.98
CA TRP A 96 2.13 -5.97 -4.43
C TRP A 96 3.42 -5.27 -4.85
N ARG A 97 3.83 -5.58 -6.08
CA ARG A 97 5.01 -4.99 -6.69
C ARG A 97 4.70 -4.63 -8.13
N GLN A 98 5.14 -3.45 -8.55
CA GLN A 98 5.00 -3.04 -9.93
C GLN A 98 5.88 -3.90 -10.84
N GLU A 99 5.29 -4.44 -11.91
CA GLU A 99 6.04 -5.06 -13.00
C GLU A 99 6.35 -4.04 -14.09
N ARG A 100 5.44 -3.11 -14.34
CA ARG A 100 5.62 -2.00 -15.27
C ARG A 100 4.64 -0.88 -14.94
N GLY A 101 4.99 0.33 -15.34
CA GLY A 101 4.12 1.49 -15.11
C GLY A 101 4.85 2.80 -15.20
N ASP A 102 4.14 3.86 -14.83
CA ASP A 102 4.60 5.23 -14.94
C ASP A 102 5.67 5.63 -13.92
N VAL A 103 5.78 4.87 -12.83
CA VAL A 103 6.83 5.09 -11.84
C VAL A 103 7.97 4.10 -12.07
N LYS A 104 9.16 4.42 -11.56
CA LYS A 104 10.33 3.57 -11.74
C LYS A 104 10.20 2.25 -10.98
N SER A 105 9.70 2.28 -9.74
CA SER A 105 9.38 1.10 -8.95
C SER A 105 8.30 1.43 -7.93
N LEU A 106 7.55 0.41 -7.55
CA LEU A 106 6.52 0.52 -6.52
C LEU A 106 6.40 -0.81 -5.79
N ASP A 107 6.50 -0.77 -4.46
CA ASP A 107 6.19 -1.88 -3.58
C ASP A 107 5.18 -1.40 -2.55
N GLY A 108 4.15 -2.20 -2.32
CA GLY A 108 3.14 -1.89 -1.33
C GLY A 108 2.76 -3.10 -0.51
N ARG A 109 2.17 -2.86 0.65
CA ARG A 109 1.67 -3.93 1.50
C ARG A 109 0.57 -3.46 2.45
N TRP A 110 -0.27 -4.40 2.82
CA TRP A 110 -1.12 -4.35 3.99
C TRP A 110 -0.58 -5.33 5.03
N GLU A 111 -0.57 -4.90 6.28
CA GLU A 111 -0.28 -5.74 7.43
C GLU A 111 -1.43 -5.64 8.42
N PHE A 112 -1.93 -6.78 8.88
CA PHE A 112 -3.07 -6.85 9.80
C PHE A 112 -2.69 -7.58 11.06
N GLU A 113 -3.05 -6.99 12.21
CA GLU A 113 -2.82 -7.57 13.52
C GLU A 113 -4.16 -7.64 14.27
N ASP A 114 -4.49 -8.82 14.79
CA ASP A 114 -5.67 -9.02 15.62
C ASP A 114 -5.46 -8.35 16.97
N LEU A 115 -6.33 -7.39 17.31
CA LEU A 115 -6.25 -6.68 18.59
C LEU A 115 -7.10 -7.36 19.67
N GLY A 116 -7.86 -8.42 19.31
CA GLY A 116 -8.87 -8.99 20.18
C GLY A 116 -10.18 -8.21 20.13
N ASP A 117 -11.22 -8.77 20.72
CA ASP A 117 -12.55 -8.16 20.79
C ASP A 117 -13.16 -7.75 19.42
N GLY A 118 -12.77 -8.48 18.37
CA GLY A 118 -13.29 -8.20 17.03
C GLY A 118 -12.71 -6.95 16.38
N ARG A 119 -11.50 -6.52 16.78
CA ARG A 119 -10.82 -5.34 16.25
C ARG A 119 -9.50 -5.71 15.62
N THR A 120 -9.10 -4.95 14.60
CA THR A 120 -7.89 -5.19 13.83
C THR A 120 -7.07 -3.91 13.70
N ARG A 121 -5.75 -4.03 13.87
CA ARG A 121 -4.83 -2.97 13.50
C ARG A 121 -4.39 -3.20 12.06
N ALA A 122 -4.60 -2.22 11.20
CA ALA A 122 -4.27 -2.28 9.78
C ALA A 122 -3.21 -1.23 9.44
N THR A 123 -2.13 -1.68 8.83
CA THR A 123 -1.05 -0.79 8.35
C THR A 123 -0.95 -0.89 6.83
N TYR A 124 -1.05 0.24 6.17
CA TYR A 124 -0.83 0.39 4.74
C TYR A 124 0.52 1.05 4.51
N ALA A 125 1.37 0.43 3.72
CA ALA A 125 2.71 0.95 3.49
C ALA A 125 3.06 0.93 2.01
N LEU A 126 3.72 1.98 1.54
CA LEU A 126 4.18 2.14 0.17
C LEU A 126 5.65 2.54 0.14
N GLU A 127 6.36 2.01 -0.83
CA GLU A 127 7.71 2.40 -1.19
C GLU A 127 7.73 2.62 -2.70
N VAL A 128 7.93 3.87 -3.13
CA VAL A 128 7.82 4.27 -4.53
C VAL A 128 9.05 5.03 -4.95
N ASP A 129 9.66 4.62 -6.06
CA ASP A 129 10.62 5.42 -6.77
C ASP A 129 9.87 6.06 -7.96
N PRO A 130 9.55 7.35 -7.90
CA PRO A 130 8.76 8.01 -8.95
C PRO A 130 9.54 8.20 -10.24
N GLY A 131 10.87 8.03 -10.22
CA GLY A 131 11.73 8.37 -11.34
C GLY A 131 12.05 9.85 -11.38
N ARG A 132 12.89 10.24 -12.34
CA ARG A 132 13.45 11.59 -12.40
C ARG A 132 12.40 12.68 -12.61
N VAL A 133 11.53 12.51 -13.58
CA VAL A 133 10.57 13.57 -13.98
C VAL A 133 9.51 13.76 -12.91
N LEU A 134 8.85 12.68 -12.50
CA LEU A 134 7.81 12.74 -11.48
C LEU A 134 8.40 13.12 -10.11
N GLY A 135 9.61 12.65 -9.81
CA GLY A 135 10.32 13.01 -8.57
C GLY A 135 10.59 14.52 -8.45
N MET A 136 10.78 15.21 -9.56
CA MET A 136 10.94 16.66 -9.54
C MET A 136 9.66 17.38 -9.11
N LEU A 137 8.49 16.80 -9.39
CA LEU A 137 7.20 17.36 -9.00
C LEU A 137 6.86 17.07 -7.53
N LEU A 138 7.52 16.07 -6.93
CA LEU A 138 7.22 15.59 -5.58
C LEU A 138 8.22 16.13 -4.55
N ARG A 139 8.44 17.44 -4.55
CA ARG A 139 9.37 18.10 -3.62
C ARG A 139 8.64 18.97 -2.61
N GLY A 140 9.20 19.05 -1.38
CA GLY A 140 8.70 19.90 -0.32
C GLY A 140 7.29 19.52 0.14
N PRO A 141 6.40 20.52 0.34
CA PRO A 141 5.05 20.26 0.86
C PRO A 141 4.21 19.31 -0.01
N VAL A 142 4.48 19.24 -1.30
CA VAL A 142 3.77 18.35 -2.22
C VAL A 142 4.05 16.89 -1.88
N GLU A 143 5.30 16.55 -1.57
CA GLU A 143 5.68 15.19 -1.16
C GLU A 143 4.87 14.72 0.04
N ALA A 144 4.79 15.54 1.08
CA ALA A 144 4.04 15.21 2.29
C ALA A 144 2.56 14.98 1.99
N ARG A 145 1.95 15.81 1.14
CA ARG A 145 0.55 15.66 0.72
C ARG A 145 0.31 14.37 -0.04
N VAL A 146 1.20 14.02 -0.96
CA VAL A 146 1.07 12.80 -1.75
C VAL A 146 1.18 11.58 -0.85
N LYS A 147 2.17 11.55 0.05
CA LYS A 147 2.34 10.48 1.01
C LYS A 147 1.10 10.29 1.88
N GLU A 148 0.57 11.37 2.42
CA GLU A 148 -0.61 11.35 3.26
C GLU A 148 -1.84 10.86 2.47
N PHE A 149 -2.09 11.41 1.30
CA PHE A 149 -3.22 11.04 0.47
C PHE A 149 -3.19 9.55 0.11
N LEU A 150 -2.03 9.04 -0.30
CA LEU A 150 -1.91 7.64 -0.73
C LEU A 150 -2.00 6.65 0.44
N THR A 151 -1.45 6.96 1.60
CA THR A 151 -1.41 6.03 2.73
C THR A 151 -2.56 6.21 3.70
N LYS A 152 -2.77 7.41 4.21
CA LYS A 152 -3.88 7.72 5.10
C LYS A 152 -5.22 7.53 4.39
N GLY A 153 -5.31 7.95 3.14
CA GLY A 153 -6.51 7.77 2.32
C GLY A 153 -6.90 6.32 2.19
N ALA A 154 -5.96 5.43 1.91
CA ALA A 154 -6.21 3.99 1.81
C ALA A 154 -6.61 3.39 3.17
N ALA A 155 -5.86 3.70 4.23
CA ALA A 155 -6.10 3.13 5.56
C ALA A 155 -7.44 3.59 6.13
N GLU A 156 -7.72 4.87 6.10
CA GLU A 156 -8.99 5.41 6.57
C GLU A 156 -10.17 5.02 5.68
N GLY A 157 -9.92 4.88 4.37
CA GLY A 157 -10.91 4.41 3.43
C GLY A 157 -11.36 2.99 3.74
N LEU A 158 -10.42 2.08 4.00
CA LEU A 158 -10.73 0.71 4.40
C LEU A 158 -11.49 0.68 5.73
N LYS A 159 -11.04 1.46 6.70
CA LYS A 159 -11.71 1.60 7.99
C LYS A 159 -13.16 2.05 7.82
N ALA A 160 -13.39 3.11 7.09
CA ALA A 160 -14.74 3.64 6.86
C ALA A 160 -15.62 2.63 6.14
N HIS A 161 -15.07 1.93 5.16
CA HIS A 161 -15.78 0.89 4.41
C HIS A 161 -16.27 -0.25 5.31
N LEU A 162 -15.40 -0.71 6.22
CA LEU A 162 -15.73 -1.82 7.13
C LEU A 162 -16.65 -1.40 8.28
N GLU A 163 -16.50 -0.18 8.78
CA GLU A 163 -17.29 0.31 9.92
C GLU A 163 -18.60 0.95 9.47
N GLY A 164 -18.64 1.54 8.29
CA GLY A 164 -19.82 2.23 7.79
C GLY A 164 -20.64 1.47 6.75
N GLY A 165 -20.06 0.44 6.14
CA GLY A 165 -20.67 -0.26 5.02
C GLY A 165 -21.75 -1.28 5.39
N GLU A 166 -22.02 -1.50 6.65
CA GLU A 166 -22.95 -2.54 7.11
C GLU A 166 -24.41 -2.11 7.10
N GLY A 167 -24.65 -0.86 6.86
CA GLY A 167 -26.01 -0.35 6.82
C GLY A 167 -26.64 -0.41 5.44
N ALA A 168 -25.92 -0.93 4.48
CA ALA A 168 -26.45 -1.02 3.14
C ALA A 168 -27.15 -2.33 2.91
#